data_8a2884b44124d88ea2aa8b8cd4826033
#
_entry.id   8a2884b44124d88ea2aa8b8cd4826033
#
_cell.length_a   1.000
_cell.length_b   1.000
_cell.length_c   1.000
_cell.angle_alpha   90.00
_cell.angle_beta   90.00
_cell.angle_gamma   90.00
#
_symmetry.space_group_name_H-M   'P 1'
#
loop_
_entity.id
_entity.type
_entity.pdbx_description
1 polymer ?
#
loop_
_entity_poly.entity_id
_entity_poly.type
_entity_poly.pdbx_seq_one_letter_code
_entity_poly.pdbx_strand_id
1 'polypeptide(L)'
;ALLSRDSDNKVQPGLAKSWDISKDGKTYTFHLNNNMCFSNGDKLDADDVAWSINQLKEKQYYNANQVESLDKAEAVDANTVKLTLSTPDSNLLWYLTGRPGLVFDKNAKYNAKTEAVGSGPYTVESFDSASKMVLKANAKYWGTAHKPATQNVVIRFLTDDNAAVNALKSGDVDVLSPVNATLAKSLDASTYTVSAADGSDKFVLAFNCTNAKLKDKRVRQAIRYA
;
A
#
# COMPACT_ATOMS: atom_id res chain seq x y z
N ALA A 1 2.18 2.81 -6.45
CA ALA A 1 3.32 3.21 -5.62
C ALA A 1 4.59 3.21 -6.48
N LEU A 2 5.69 3.78 -5.93
CA LEU A 2 6.97 3.86 -6.63
C LEU A 2 7.49 2.47 -7.02
N LEU A 3 7.34 1.52 -6.10
CA LEU A 3 7.65 0.11 -6.31
C LEU A 3 6.41 -0.74 -6.04
N SER A 4 6.46 -2.01 -6.42
CA SER A 4 5.41 -3.01 -6.16
C SER A 4 5.97 -4.24 -5.45
N ARG A 5 5.13 -5.21 -5.14
CA ARG A 5 5.51 -6.53 -4.60
C ARG A 5 4.82 -7.63 -5.38
N ASP A 6 5.50 -8.75 -5.52
CA ASP A 6 4.90 -9.98 -6.02
C ASP A 6 4.17 -10.77 -4.90
N SER A 7 3.63 -11.93 -5.25
CA SER A 7 2.97 -12.85 -4.32
C SER A 7 3.88 -13.37 -3.20
N ASP A 8 5.20 -13.38 -3.43
CA ASP A 8 6.20 -13.80 -2.45
C ASP A 8 6.69 -12.62 -1.57
N ASN A 9 6.06 -11.46 -1.66
CA ASN A 9 6.45 -10.20 -1.00
C ASN A 9 7.84 -9.66 -1.41
N LYS A 10 8.37 -10.09 -2.55
CA LYS A 10 9.61 -9.53 -3.10
C LYS A 10 9.33 -8.22 -3.80
N VAL A 11 10.24 -7.25 -3.61
CA VAL A 11 10.16 -5.95 -4.26
C VAL A 11 10.28 -6.10 -5.77
N GLN A 12 9.37 -5.47 -6.49
CA GLN A 12 9.25 -5.48 -7.94
C GLN A 12 9.17 -4.05 -8.49
N PRO A 13 9.45 -3.83 -9.78
CA PRO A 13 9.15 -2.58 -10.44
C PRO A 13 7.71 -2.12 -10.26
N GLY A 14 7.51 -0.80 -10.20
CA GLY A 14 6.23 -0.13 -10.12
C GLY A 14 6.22 1.09 -11.05
N LEU A 15 6.07 2.30 -10.51
CA LEU A 15 6.31 3.53 -11.26
C LEU A 15 7.79 3.64 -11.67
N ALA A 16 8.71 3.21 -10.81
CA ALA A 16 10.10 3.00 -11.16
C ALA A 16 10.29 1.62 -11.81
N LYS A 17 10.93 1.58 -12.98
CA LYS A 17 11.27 0.35 -13.69
C LYS A 17 12.55 -0.31 -13.18
N SER A 18 13.45 0.48 -12.58
CA SER A 18 14.72 0.02 -12.00
C SER A 18 15.25 1.04 -11.00
N TRP A 19 16.25 0.65 -10.23
CA TRP A 19 16.94 1.53 -9.27
C TRP A 19 18.37 1.08 -9.05
N ASP A 20 19.21 2.03 -8.64
CA ASP A 20 20.59 1.85 -8.22
C ASP A 20 20.75 2.26 -6.76
N ILE A 21 21.65 1.58 -6.04
CA ILE A 21 21.98 1.88 -4.64
C ILE A 21 23.47 2.12 -4.55
N SER A 22 23.87 3.22 -3.92
CA SER A 22 25.27 3.52 -3.66
C SER A 22 25.91 2.50 -2.70
N LYS A 23 27.23 2.34 -2.77
CA LYS A 23 27.96 1.37 -1.94
C LYS A 23 27.79 1.59 -0.43
N ASP A 24 27.56 2.82 -0.01
CA ASP A 24 27.34 3.20 1.39
C ASP A 24 25.87 3.03 1.82
N GLY A 25 24.98 2.63 0.90
CA GLY A 25 23.55 2.43 1.15
C GLY A 25 22.77 3.71 1.45
N LYS A 26 23.32 4.88 1.15
CA LYS A 26 22.70 6.18 1.48
C LYS A 26 22.08 6.91 0.31
N THR A 27 22.38 6.48 -0.92
CA THR A 27 21.79 7.08 -2.12
C THR A 27 21.07 6.04 -2.93
N TYR A 28 19.81 6.31 -3.27
CA TYR A 28 18.98 5.48 -4.12
C TYR A 28 18.58 6.31 -5.35
N THR A 29 18.87 5.81 -6.54
CA THR A 29 18.50 6.45 -7.81
C THR A 29 17.45 5.59 -8.50
N PHE A 30 16.25 6.12 -8.67
CA PHE A 30 15.12 5.44 -9.29
C PHE A 30 14.92 5.92 -10.72
N HIS A 31 14.80 4.99 -11.67
CA HIS A 31 14.52 5.25 -13.07
C HIS A 31 13.05 4.96 -13.36
N LEU A 32 12.29 5.99 -13.66
CA LEU A 32 10.85 5.92 -13.87
C LEU A 32 10.50 5.36 -15.25
N ASN A 33 9.30 4.78 -15.37
CA ASN A 33 8.71 4.45 -16.65
C ASN A 33 8.44 5.74 -17.46
N ASN A 34 8.38 5.60 -18.77
CA ASN A 34 8.04 6.71 -19.66
C ASN A 34 6.52 6.84 -19.84
N ASN A 35 6.07 8.02 -20.23
CA ASN A 35 4.67 8.28 -20.63
C ASN A 35 3.63 7.94 -19.54
N MET A 36 4.00 8.07 -18.27
CA MET A 36 3.07 7.93 -17.17
C MET A 36 2.19 9.17 -17.04
N CYS A 37 0.93 8.96 -16.65
CA CYS A 37 0.00 10.05 -16.37
C CYS A 37 -0.89 9.71 -15.17
N PHE A 38 -1.41 10.75 -14.55
CA PHE A 38 -2.47 10.67 -13.56
C PHE A 38 -3.85 10.49 -14.21
N SER A 39 -4.85 10.14 -13.42
CA SER A 39 -6.23 9.94 -13.87
C SER A 39 -6.88 11.19 -14.45
N ASN A 40 -6.48 12.37 -14.02
CA ASN A 40 -6.90 13.65 -14.59
C ASN A 40 -6.27 13.91 -15.98
N GLY A 41 -5.20 13.19 -16.32
CA GLY A 41 -4.46 13.31 -17.59
C GLY A 41 -3.17 14.09 -17.48
N ASP A 42 -2.85 14.66 -16.32
CA ASP A 42 -1.58 15.33 -16.08
C ASP A 42 -0.43 14.34 -16.13
N LYS A 43 0.71 14.79 -16.64
CA LYS A 43 1.92 13.98 -16.71
C LYS A 43 2.40 13.65 -15.29
N LEU A 44 2.81 12.40 -15.08
CA LEU A 44 3.51 11.98 -13.88
C LEU A 44 5.00 11.91 -14.19
N ASP A 45 5.79 12.66 -13.44
CA ASP A 45 7.24 12.69 -13.61
C ASP A 45 8.00 12.65 -12.27
N ALA A 46 9.32 12.82 -12.36
CA ALA A 46 10.20 12.73 -11.19
C ALA A 46 9.96 13.82 -10.14
N ASP A 47 9.46 14.98 -10.56
CA ASP A 47 9.10 16.06 -9.63
C ASP A 47 7.94 15.68 -8.72
N ASP A 48 6.90 14.97 -9.26
CA ASP A 48 5.76 14.51 -8.45
C ASP A 48 6.19 13.46 -7.44
N VAL A 49 7.09 12.56 -7.85
CA VAL A 49 7.66 11.54 -6.95
C VAL A 49 8.45 12.20 -5.82
N ALA A 50 9.38 13.09 -6.16
CA ALA A 50 10.21 13.78 -5.18
C ALA A 50 9.36 14.63 -4.22
N TRP A 51 8.38 15.36 -4.75
CA TRP A 51 7.45 16.15 -3.95
C TRP A 51 6.63 15.27 -3.00
N SER A 52 6.06 14.16 -3.49
CA SER A 52 5.22 13.27 -2.68
C SER A 52 5.97 12.68 -1.48
N ILE A 53 7.20 12.22 -1.71
CA ILE A 53 8.03 11.62 -0.66
C ILE A 53 8.49 12.69 0.36
N ASN A 54 8.88 13.89 -0.09
CA ASN A 54 9.23 14.99 0.79
C ASN A 54 8.02 15.43 1.64
N GLN A 55 6.83 15.57 1.03
CA GLN A 55 5.61 15.94 1.75
C GLN A 55 5.22 14.91 2.83
N LEU A 56 5.38 13.60 2.54
CA LEU A 56 5.15 12.56 3.54
C LEU A 56 5.95 12.82 4.82
N LYS A 57 7.25 13.12 4.68
CA LYS A 57 8.15 13.40 5.80
C LYS A 57 7.86 14.75 6.45
N GLU A 58 7.80 15.82 5.68
CA GLU A 58 7.61 17.19 6.18
C GLU A 58 6.29 17.37 6.93
N LYS A 59 5.20 16.80 6.41
CA LYS A 59 3.87 16.91 7.00
C LYS A 59 3.56 15.83 8.03
N GLN A 60 4.50 14.92 8.28
CA GLN A 60 4.34 13.80 9.22
C GLN A 60 3.05 13.00 8.95
N TYR A 61 2.78 12.73 7.68
CA TYR A 61 1.63 11.91 7.30
C TYR A 61 1.79 10.47 7.78
N TYR A 62 0.72 9.71 7.73
CA TYR A 62 0.70 8.32 8.19
C TYR A 62 1.82 7.50 7.51
N ASN A 63 2.63 6.79 8.31
CA ASN A 63 3.85 6.08 7.91
C ASN A 63 5.07 6.97 7.59
N ALA A 64 5.10 8.24 7.94
CA ALA A 64 6.28 9.10 7.78
C ALA A 64 7.53 8.55 8.52
N ASN A 65 7.32 7.83 9.63
CA ASN A 65 8.38 7.16 10.37
C ASN A 65 9.13 6.10 9.54
N GLN A 66 8.53 5.56 8.48
CA GLN A 66 9.18 4.60 7.57
C GLN A 66 10.20 5.27 6.62
N VAL A 67 10.21 6.58 6.54
CA VAL A 67 11.18 7.36 5.76
C VAL A 67 11.95 8.35 6.66
N GLU A 68 12.11 8.04 7.93
CA GLU A 68 12.79 8.92 8.90
C GLU A 68 14.24 9.19 8.50
N SER A 69 14.93 8.16 7.96
CA SER A 69 16.29 8.26 7.44
C SER A 69 16.45 9.13 6.19
N LEU A 70 15.35 9.49 5.51
CA LEU A 70 15.40 10.32 4.30
C LEU A 70 15.86 11.75 4.66
N ASP A 71 16.91 12.23 4.03
CA ASP A 71 17.28 13.63 4.06
C ASP A 71 16.53 14.42 3.00
N LYS A 72 16.54 13.91 1.76
CA LYS A 72 15.97 14.61 0.61
C LYS A 72 15.58 13.65 -0.50
N ALA A 73 14.46 13.96 -1.16
CA ALA A 73 14.10 13.43 -2.46
C ALA A 73 14.21 14.54 -3.50
N GLU A 74 14.85 14.30 -4.64
CA GLU A 74 15.04 15.30 -5.69
C GLU A 74 14.89 14.66 -7.09
N ALA A 75 14.25 15.38 -8.01
CA ALA A 75 14.25 15.04 -9.42
C ALA A 75 15.61 15.42 -10.02
N VAL A 76 16.27 14.44 -10.62
CA VAL A 76 17.53 14.68 -11.37
C VAL A 76 17.22 15.11 -12.79
N ASP A 77 16.22 14.48 -13.38
CA ASP A 77 15.60 14.79 -14.66
C ASP A 77 14.14 14.34 -14.64
N ALA A 78 13.42 14.45 -15.75
CA ALA A 78 12.00 14.12 -15.82
C ALA A 78 11.65 12.66 -15.46
N ASN A 79 12.62 11.73 -15.55
CA ASN A 79 12.42 10.30 -15.32
C ASN A 79 13.37 9.70 -14.28
N THR A 80 14.16 10.53 -13.59
CA THR A 80 15.14 10.06 -12.60
C THR A 80 14.96 10.78 -11.28
N VAL A 81 14.70 10.01 -10.22
CA VAL A 81 14.56 10.50 -8.84
C VAL A 81 15.71 10.00 -7.99
N LYS A 82 16.33 10.87 -7.23
CA LYS A 82 17.35 10.53 -6.27
C LYS A 82 16.84 10.74 -4.84
N LEU A 83 16.97 9.72 -4.00
CA LEU A 83 16.74 9.79 -2.56
C LEU A 83 18.08 9.75 -1.85
N THR A 84 18.31 10.70 -0.96
CA THR A 84 19.49 10.77 -0.10
C THR A 84 19.07 10.50 1.34
N LEU A 85 19.79 9.61 2.03
CA LEU A 85 19.53 9.21 3.40
C LEU A 85 20.64 9.68 4.34
N SER A 86 20.28 10.07 5.56
CA SER A 86 21.23 10.36 6.67
C SER A 86 21.95 9.09 7.13
N THR A 87 21.22 7.98 7.20
CA THR A 87 21.73 6.66 7.58
C THR A 87 21.22 5.61 6.60
N PRO A 88 21.99 4.54 6.31
CA PRO A 88 21.52 3.45 5.45
C PRO A 88 20.25 2.81 6.01
N ASP A 89 19.30 2.49 5.13
CA ASP A 89 18.05 1.82 5.49
C ASP A 89 17.75 0.68 4.51
N SER A 90 17.99 -0.54 4.92
CA SER A 90 17.75 -1.74 4.10
C SER A 90 16.27 -2.01 3.81
N ASN A 91 15.35 -1.40 4.57
CA ASN A 91 13.92 -1.58 4.40
C ASN A 91 13.28 -0.54 3.45
N LEU A 92 14.02 0.49 3.04
CA LEU A 92 13.50 1.60 2.24
C LEU A 92 12.75 1.11 0.99
N LEU A 93 13.34 0.20 0.23
CA LEU A 93 12.68 -0.33 -0.99
C LEU A 93 11.36 -1.00 -0.65
N TRP A 94 11.32 -1.76 0.44
CA TRP A 94 10.09 -2.42 0.88
C TRP A 94 9.03 -1.40 1.31
N TYR A 95 9.41 -0.35 2.04
CA TYR A 95 8.49 0.74 2.42
C TYR A 95 7.92 1.45 1.21
N LEU A 96 8.73 1.66 0.16
CA LEU A 96 8.30 2.32 -1.09
C LEU A 96 7.34 1.48 -1.95
N THR A 97 7.10 0.22 -1.59
CA THR A 97 6.00 -0.59 -2.18
C THR A 97 4.64 -0.29 -1.55
N GLY A 98 4.62 0.32 -0.39
CA GLY A 98 3.44 0.69 0.40
C GLY A 98 3.11 2.18 0.33
N ARG A 99 2.53 2.69 1.42
CA ARG A 99 2.10 4.09 1.51
C ARG A 99 3.21 5.13 1.29
N PRO A 100 4.44 4.94 1.78
CA PRO A 100 5.52 5.90 1.52
C PRO A 100 5.87 6.06 0.05
N GLY A 101 5.59 5.05 -0.78
CA GLY A 101 5.81 5.11 -2.23
C GLY A 101 4.60 5.59 -3.04
N LEU A 102 3.52 6.03 -2.41
CA LEU A 102 2.39 6.64 -3.13
C LEU A 102 2.82 7.98 -3.73
N VAL A 103 2.46 8.18 -4.99
CA VAL A 103 2.79 9.40 -5.74
C VAL A 103 1.51 10.14 -6.05
N PHE A 104 1.49 11.42 -5.72
CA PHE A 104 0.38 12.33 -5.91
C PHE A 104 0.77 13.42 -6.91
N ASP A 105 -0.19 13.89 -7.67
CA ASP A 105 -0.03 15.05 -8.53
C ASP A 105 0.08 16.31 -7.66
N LYS A 106 1.26 16.93 -7.68
CA LYS A 106 1.55 18.15 -6.89
C LYS A 106 0.72 19.36 -7.29
N ASN A 107 0.14 19.36 -8.48
CA ASN A 107 -0.64 20.46 -9.04
C ASN A 107 -2.15 20.22 -8.94
N ALA A 108 -2.60 18.97 -8.71
CA ALA A 108 -4.01 18.65 -8.67
C ALA A 108 -4.72 19.28 -7.47
N LYS A 109 -5.89 19.83 -7.73
CA LYS A 109 -6.79 20.37 -6.70
C LYS A 109 -8.04 19.50 -6.63
N TYR A 110 -8.21 18.78 -5.53
CA TYR A 110 -9.34 17.89 -5.30
C TYR A 110 -9.61 17.76 -3.79
N ASN A 111 -10.80 17.31 -3.44
CA ASN A 111 -11.14 17.03 -2.07
C ASN A 111 -10.62 15.64 -1.68
N ALA A 112 -9.45 15.55 -1.04
CA ALA A 112 -8.82 14.29 -0.67
C ALA A 112 -9.64 13.42 0.32
N LYS A 113 -10.75 13.92 0.86
CA LYS A 113 -11.67 13.12 1.70
C LYS A 113 -12.64 12.29 0.87
N THR A 114 -12.93 12.68 -0.35
CA THR A 114 -13.96 12.06 -1.21
C THR A 114 -13.47 11.73 -2.61
N GLU A 115 -12.34 12.28 -3.01
CA GLU A 115 -11.78 12.17 -4.36
C GLU A 115 -10.32 11.70 -4.31
N ALA A 116 -9.84 11.14 -5.41
CA ALA A 116 -8.45 10.77 -5.55
C ALA A 116 -7.98 10.99 -7.00
N VAL A 117 -6.82 11.63 -7.15
CA VAL A 117 -6.09 11.72 -8.41
C VAL A 117 -4.86 10.83 -8.30
N GLY A 118 -4.94 9.66 -8.89
CA GLY A 118 -3.87 8.65 -8.86
C GLY A 118 -3.47 8.23 -10.27
N SER A 119 -2.45 7.38 -10.35
CA SER A 119 -1.93 6.85 -11.64
C SER A 119 -2.21 5.35 -11.79
N GLY A 120 -3.16 4.82 -11.02
CA GLY A 120 -3.51 3.41 -11.01
C GLY A 120 -4.50 2.99 -12.12
N PRO A 121 -4.78 1.67 -12.22
CA PRO A 121 -5.67 1.12 -13.23
C PRO A 121 -7.15 1.47 -13.01
N TYR A 122 -7.52 1.97 -11.85
CA TYR A 122 -8.87 2.40 -11.51
C TYR A 122 -8.89 3.84 -11.01
N THR A 123 -10.00 4.54 -11.26
CA THR A 123 -10.33 5.85 -10.72
C THR A 123 -11.46 5.72 -9.72
N VAL A 124 -11.52 6.60 -8.71
CA VAL A 124 -12.65 6.70 -7.79
C VAL A 124 -13.77 7.47 -8.48
N GLU A 125 -14.91 6.82 -8.70
CA GLU A 125 -16.11 7.46 -9.25
C GLU A 125 -16.96 8.09 -8.13
N SER A 126 -17.08 7.36 -7.00
CA SER A 126 -17.73 7.89 -5.79
C SER A 126 -17.17 7.20 -4.55
N PHE A 127 -17.19 7.92 -3.43
CA PHE A 127 -16.77 7.42 -2.13
C PHE A 127 -17.71 7.89 -1.02
N ASP A 128 -18.33 6.94 -0.35
CA ASP A 128 -19.06 7.09 0.89
C ASP A 128 -18.35 6.25 1.96
N SER A 129 -17.69 6.92 2.91
CA SER A 129 -16.85 6.27 3.93
C SER A 129 -17.62 5.33 4.87
N ALA A 130 -18.95 5.48 4.97
CA ALA A 130 -19.80 4.63 5.81
C ALA A 130 -20.39 3.43 5.05
N SER A 131 -20.33 3.41 3.73
CA SER A 131 -21.08 2.47 2.90
C SER A 131 -20.24 1.79 1.83
N LYS A 132 -19.75 2.57 0.85
CA LYS A 132 -19.09 1.98 -0.33
C LYS A 132 -18.16 2.94 -1.05
N MET A 133 -17.28 2.36 -1.85
CA MET A 133 -16.49 3.05 -2.86
C MET A 133 -16.80 2.43 -4.23
N VAL A 134 -17.05 3.29 -5.23
CA VAL A 134 -17.25 2.87 -6.62
C VAL A 134 -16.00 3.25 -7.40
N LEU A 135 -15.44 2.25 -8.07
CA LEU A 135 -14.26 2.40 -8.91
C LEU A 135 -14.62 2.11 -10.36
N LYS A 136 -14.01 2.87 -11.26
CA LYS A 136 -14.13 2.69 -12.72
C LYS A 136 -12.75 2.47 -13.33
N ALA A 137 -12.67 1.59 -14.33
CA ALA A 137 -11.45 1.37 -15.09
C ALA A 137 -10.91 2.69 -15.67
N ASN A 138 -9.63 2.95 -15.41
CA ASN A 138 -8.96 4.16 -15.86
C ASN A 138 -8.58 4.04 -17.35
N ALA A 139 -9.31 4.72 -18.22
CA ALA A 139 -9.04 4.71 -19.66
C ALA A 139 -7.66 5.30 -20.01
N LYS A 140 -7.10 6.13 -19.12
CA LYS A 140 -5.77 6.76 -19.29
C LYS A 140 -4.66 5.96 -18.61
N TYR A 141 -4.94 4.74 -18.11
CA TYR A 141 -3.93 3.96 -17.44
C TYR A 141 -2.75 3.65 -18.36
N TRP A 142 -1.58 4.09 -17.98
CA TRP A 142 -0.33 3.99 -18.73
C TRP A 142 0.26 2.56 -18.77
N GLY A 143 -0.05 1.73 -17.76
CA GLY A 143 0.47 0.35 -17.63
C GLY A 143 -0.20 -0.59 -18.62
N THR A 144 0.60 -1.23 -19.49
CA THR A 144 0.08 -2.13 -20.53
C THR A 144 -0.13 -3.56 -20.03
N ALA A 145 0.69 -4.01 -19.06
CA ALA A 145 0.69 -5.38 -18.56
C ALA A 145 -0.48 -5.70 -17.60
N HIS A 146 -1.08 -4.69 -16.98
CA HIS A 146 -2.10 -4.87 -15.92
C HIS A 146 -3.33 -3.99 -16.17
N LYS A 147 -3.79 -3.93 -17.42
CA LYS A 147 -5.04 -3.24 -17.72
C LYS A 147 -6.20 -3.94 -17.02
N PRO A 148 -7.13 -3.18 -16.39
CA PRO A 148 -8.28 -3.77 -15.74
C PRO A 148 -9.19 -4.47 -16.74
N ALA A 149 -9.54 -5.73 -16.47
CA ALA A 149 -10.54 -6.47 -17.24
C ALA A 149 -11.96 -6.07 -16.81
N THR A 150 -12.15 -5.80 -15.52
CA THR A 150 -13.45 -5.39 -14.95
C THR A 150 -13.61 -3.89 -15.09
N GLN A 151 -14.72 -3.44 -15.71
CA GLN A 151 -14.94 -2.01 -15.96
C GLN A 151 -15.34 -1.23 -14.71
N ASN A 152 -16.18 -1.82 -13.84
CA ASN A 152 -16.66 -1.20 -12.64
C ASN A 152 -16.44 -2.15 -11.45
N VAL A 153 -15.94 -1.61 -10.34
CA VAL A 153 -15.75 -2.35 -9.08
C VAL A 153 -16.43 -1.57 -7.96
N VAL A 154 -17.30 -2.24 -7.21
CA VAL A 154 -17.94 -1.67 -6.02
C VAL A 154 -17.36 -2.33 -4.79
N ILE A 155 -16.70 -1.56 -3.94
CA ILE A 155 -16.19 -2.03 -2.65
C ILE A 155 -17.18 -1.61 -1.58
N ARG A 156 -17.86 -2.58 -0.95
CA ARG A 156 -18.79 -2.35 0.16
C ARG A 156 -18.07 -2.51 1.49
N PHE A 157 -18.33 -1.61 2.42
CA PHE A 157 -17.75 -1.65 3.76
C PHE A 157 -18.71 -2.33 4.72
N LEU A 158 -18.45 -3.61 5.01
CA LEU A 158 -19.28 -4.42 5.92
C LEU A 158 -18.47 -4.68 7.20
N THR A 159 -18.94 -4.17 8.33
CA THR A 159 -18.22 -4.24 9.62
C THR A 159 -18.58 -5.47 10.44
N ASP A 160 -19.69 -6.16 10.11
CA ASP A 160 -20.09 -7.41 10.75
C ASP A 160 -19.77 -8.60 9.85
N ASP A 161 -19.02 -9.56 10.36
CA ASP A 161 -18.55 -10.72 9.61
C ASP A 161 -19.70 -11.62 9.12
N ASN A 162 -20.78 -11.77 9.91
CA ASN A 162 -21.92 -12.60 9.51
C ASN A 162 -22.73 -11.91 8.41
N ALA A 163 -22.91 -10.57 8.52
CA ALA A 163 -23.56 -9.79 7.45
C ALA A 163 -22.74 -9.87 6.16
N ALA A 164 -21.40 -9.83 6.26
CA ALA A 164 -20.53 -9.94 5.09
C ALA A 164 -20.64 -11.32 4.40
N VAL A 165 -20.65 -12.41 5.17
CA VAL A 165 -20.85 -13.76 4.64
C VAL A 165 -22.27 -13.93 4.06
N ASN A 166 -23.29 -13.34 4.68
CA ASN A 166 -24.65 -13.39 4.15
C ASN A 166 -24.76 -12.59 2.83
N ALA A 167 -24.11 -11.44 2.71
CA ALA A 167 -24.05 -10.68 1.46
C ALA A 167 -23.40 -11.47 0.32
N LEU A 168 -22.36 -12.28 0.60
CA LEU A 168 -21.79 -13.21 -0.37
C LEU A 168 -22.79 -14.31 -0.75
N LYS A 169 -23.47 -14.91 0.23
CA LYS A 169 -24.45 -16.00 -0.02
C LYS A 169 -25.70 -15.53 -0.77
N SER A 170 -26.11 -14.27 -0.58
CA SER A 170 -27.26 -13.69 -1.32
C SER A 170 -26.89 -13.20 -2.72
N GLY A 171 -25.58 -13.13 -3.05
CA GLY A 171 -25.12 -12.57 -4.33
C GLY A 171 -25.07 -11.04 -4.34
N ASP A 172 -25.15 -10.37 -3.17
CA ASP A 172 -24.99 -8.92 -3.06
C ASP A 172 -23.53 -8.47 -3.25
N VAL A 173 -22.61 -9.40 -3.07
CA VAL A 173 -21.17 -9.24 -3.37
C VAL A 173 -20.63 -10.53 -4.00
N ASP A 174 -19.66 -10.39 -4.91
CA ASP A 174 -19.03 -11.50 -5.63
C ASP A 174 -17.79 -12.02 -4.91
N VAL A 175 -17.13 -11.15 -4.13
CA VAL A 175 -15.89 -11.46 -3.42
C VAL A 175 -15.95 -10.90 -2.00
N LEU A 176 -15.52 -11.68 -1.03
CA LEU A 176 -15.38 -11.29 0.37
C LEU A 176 -13.91 -11.39 0.80
N SER A 177 -13.35 -10.29 1.30
CA SER A 177 -11.98 -10.24 1.83
C SER A 177 -11.84 -9.15 2.90
N PRO A 178 -11.24 -9.44 4.06
CA PRO A 178 -10.90 -10.79 4.55
C PRO A 178 -12.14 -11.57 4.97
N VAL A 179 -12.02 -12.88 5.12
CA VAL A 179 -13.05 -13.73 5.72
C VAL A 179 -12.52 -14.40 6.98
N ASN A 180 -13.33 -14.39 8.04
CA ASN A 180 -13.03 -15.10 9.26
C ASN A 180 -12.93 -16.61 9.00
N ALA A 181 -11.84 -17.27 9.45
CA ALA A 181 -11.57 -18.68 9.20
C ALA A 181 -12.69 -19.63 9.68
N THR A 182 -13.39 -19.28 10.76
CA THR A 182 -14.53 -20.05 11.26
C THR A 182 -15.74 -19.93 10.32
N LEU A 183 -16.04 -18.73 9.85
CA LEU A 183 -17.14 -18.47 8.94
C LEU A 183 -16.84 -19.00 7.53
N ALA A 184 -15.58 -18.99 7.10
CA ALA A 184 -15.17 -19.58 5.84
C ALA A 184 -15.55 -21.07 5.74
N LYS A 185 -15.48 -21.81 6.86
CA LYS A 185 -15.91 -23.22 6.92
C LYS A 185 -17.42 -23.44 6.69
N SER A 186 -18.22 -22.39 6.83
CA SER A 186 -19.68 -22.43 6.57
C SER A 186 -20.06 -22.23 5.11
N LEU A 187 -19.07 -21.94 4.24
CA LEU A 187 -19.24 -21.78 2.81
C LEU A 187 -19.14 -23.16 2.13
N ASP A 188 -20.10 -23.45 1.26
CA ASP A 188 -20.11 -24.69 0.48
C ASP A 188 -18.98 -24.66 -0.57
N ALA A 189 -18.03 -25.57 -0.45
CA ALA A 189 -16.88 -25.68 -1.36
C ALA A 189 -17.26 -26.01 -2.83
N SER A 190 -18.47 -26.48 -3.08
CA SER A 190 -18.97 -26.68 -4.45
C SER A 190 -19.40 -25.36 -5.12
N THR A 191 -19.76 -24.36 -4.33
CA THR A 191 -20.25 -23.05 -4.78
C THR A 191 -19.20 -21.95 -4.65
N TYR A 192 -18.37 -22.00 -3.60
CA TYR A 192 -17.41 -20.95 -3.27
C TYR A 192 -15.97 -21.45 -3.30
N THR A 193 -15.08 -20.65 -3.89
CA THR A 193 -13.64 -20.87 -3.78
C THR A 193 -13.11 -20.09 -2.59
N VAL A 194 -12.57 -20.79 -1.59
CA VAL A 194 -11.90 -20.16 -0.45
C VAL A 194 -10.39 -20.23 -0.67
N SER A 195 -9.75 -19.06 -0.80
CA SER A 195 -8.30 -18.95 -0.88
C SER A 195 -7.75 -18.56 0.48
N ALA A 196 -6.85 -19.35 1.03
CA ALA A 196 -6.11 -19.06 2.25
C ALA A 196 -4.62 -19.03 1.94
N ALA A 197 -3.94 -18.05 2.49
CA ALA A 197 -2.49 -17.94 2.40
C ALA A 197 -1.93 -17.57 3.77
N ASP A 198 -0.69 -17.95 4.02
CA ASP A 198 0.03 -17.51 5.22
C ASP A 198 0.25 -16.01 5.17
N GLY A 199 -0.17 -15.32 6.23
CA GLY A 199 0.05 -13.88 6.39
C GLY A 199 1.48 -13.58 6.84
N SER A 200 1.94 -12.37 6.58
CA SER A 200 3.19 -11.85 7.14
C SER A 200 3.05 -11.35 8.58
N ASP A 201 1.82 -11.24 9.07
CA ASP A 201 1.51 -10.75 10.41
C ASP A 201 1.86 -11.77 11.50
N LYS A 202 2.22 -11.26 12.65
CA LYS A 202 2.59 -12.07 13.81
C LYS A 202 1.80 -11.61 15.04
N PHE A 203 1.23 -12.56 15.76
CA PHE A 203 0.73 -12.29 17.09
C PHE A 203 1.91 -12.29 18.08
N VAL A 204 2.11 -11.17 18.76
CA VAL A 204 3.18 -11.01 19.73
C VAL A 204 2.63 -10.60 21.09
N LEU A 205 3.19 -11.19 22.14
CA LEU A 205 2.98 -10.75 23.51
C LEU A 205 4.18 -9.88 23.93
N ALA A 206 3.97 -8.57 23.96
CA ALA A 206 5.00 -7.62 24.35
C ALA A 206 4.99 -7.42 25.87
N PHE A 207 6.18 -7.49 26.50
CA PHE A 207 6.35 -7.25 27.93
C PHE A 207 6.97 -5.89 28.19
N ASN A 208 6.35 -5.08 29.03
CA ASN A 208 6.98 -3.89 29.57
C ASN A 208 8.05 -4.30 30.62
N CYS A 209 9.29 -4.41 30.20
CA CYS A 209 10.40 -4.83 31.04
C CYS A 209 10.80 -3.81 32.14
N THR A 210 10.25 -2.59 32.14
CA THR A 210 10.43 -1.59 33.22
C THR A 210 9.44 -1.81 34.35
N ASN A 211 8.37 -2.57 34.15
CA ASN A 211 7.43 -2.94 35.22
C ASN A 211 8.11 -3.87 36.20
N ALA A 212 8.00 -3.55 37.52
CA ALA A 212 8.66 -4.30 38.58
C ALA A 212 8.34 -5.82 38.58
N LYS A 213 7.10 -6.19 38.22
CA LYS A 213 6.66 -7.60 38.16
C LYS A 213 7.18 -8.34 36.92
N LEU A 214 7.47 -7.60 35.82
CA LEU A 214 7.92 -8.16 34.55
C LEU A 214 9.42 -7.96 34.29
N LYS A 215 10.14 -7.31 35.23
CA LYS A 215 11.58 -7.06 35.13
C LYS A 215 12.37 -8.38 35.17
N ASP A 216 11.93 -9.35 35.98
CA ASP A 216 12.56 -10.66 36.09
C ASP A 216 12.30 -11.49 34.82
N LYS A 217 13.37 -11.94 34.16
CA LYS A 217 13.30 -12.78 32.96
C LYS A 217 12.51 -14.07 33.20
N ARG A 218 12.62 -14.66 34.39
CA ARG A 218 11.96 -15.94 34.75
C ARG A 218 10.44 -15.77 34.72
N VAL A 219 9.92 -14.63 35.18
CA VAL A 219 8.48 -14.34 35.13
C VAL A 219 8.00 -14.26 33.66
N ARG A 220 8.73 -13.57 32.82
CA ARG A 220 8.38 -13.49 31.38
C ARG A 220 8.46 -14.85 30.69
N GLN A 221 9.46 -15.67 31.04
CA GLN A 221 9.56 -17.04 30.55
C GLN A 221 8.40 -17.93 31.02
N ALA A 222 8.00 -17.82 32.28
CA ALA A 222 6.85 -18.56 32.82
C ALA A 222 5.57 -18.23 32.01
N ILE A 223 5.29 -16.94 31.76
CA ILE A 223 4.13 -16.53 30.96
C ILE A 223 4.21 -17.08 29.51
N ARG A 224 5.43 -17.19 28.95
CA ARG A 224 5.60 -17.75 27.60
C ARG A 224 5.29 -19.26 27.54
N TYR A 225 5.51 -19.99 28.63
CA TYR A 225 5.33 -21.44 28.67
C TYR A 225 3.94 -21.86 29.20
N ALA A 226 3.16 -20.93 29.74
CA ALA A 226 1.77 -21.15 30.16
C ALA A 226 0.82 -21.09 28.94
#